data_2ce916161673a0b52ae9e31af132d47f
#
_entry.id   2ce916161673a0b52ae9e31af132d47f
#
_cell.length_a   1.000
_cell.length_b   1.000
_cell.length_c   1.000
_cell.angle_alpha   90.00
_cell.angle_beta   90.00
_cell.angle_gamma   90.00
#
_symmetry.space_group_name_H-M   'P 1'
#
loop_
_entity.id
_entity.type
_entity.pdbx_description
1 polymer ?
#
loop_
_entity_poly.entity_id
_entity_poly.type
_entity_poly.pdbx_seq_one_letter_code
_entity_poly.pdbx_strand_id
1 'polypeptide(L)'
;LAVTGRWGDIRQVFADKKTMICCMVSGVLVCVNWGVYIFAINSGHVLDASLGYFLEPIFVTAIGVFLFHEKMSRLEQMTALFSIIGVGYLMGVYRMVPVMAMVIGLSFAFYGAVKKSVHLDAGLSLFAETLFVTPIALLFCVYSEMNGHGSLGVLHGMQFLLFPMAGVIT
;
A
#
# COMPACT_ATOMS: atom_id res chain seq x y z
N LEU A 1 3.18 -12.52 -16.18
CA LEU A 1 4.26 -12.13 -17.09
C LEU A 1 4.91 -13.35 -17.75
N ALA A 2 5.26 -14.40 -17.01
CA ALA A 2 5.80 -15.63 -17.57
C ALA A 2 4.81 -16.30 -18.57
N VAL A 3 3.51 -16.29 -18.26
CA VAL A 3 2.44 -16.87 -19.09
C VAL A 3 2.14 -16.02 -20.33
N THR A 4 2.36 -14.71 -20.26
CA THR A 4 2.03 -13.77 -21.36
C THR A 4 3.22 -13.44 -22.26
N GLY A 5 4.42 -13.97 -22.00
CA GLY A 5 5.63 -13.77 -22.81
C GLY A 5 6.15 -12.32 -22.90
N ARG A 6 5.67 -11.42 -22.04
CA ARG A 6 5.94 -9.96 -22.08
C ARG A 6 7.26 -9.56 -21.39
N TRP A 7 8.30 -10.36 -21.55
CA TRP A 7 9.64 -10.06 -20.98
C TRP A 7 10.28 -8.78 -21.57
N GLY A 8 9.92 -8.45 -22.82
CA GLY A 8 10.41 -7.21 -23.48
C GLY A 8 9.94 -5.94 -22.79
N ASP A 9 8.76 -5.97 -22.17
CA ASP A 9 8.16 -4.81 -21.51
C ASP A 9 8.88 -4.45 -20.20
N ILE A 10 9.51 -5.44 -19.54
CA ILE A 10 10.33 -5.23 -18.34
C ILE A 10 11.51 -4.31 -18.66
N ARG A 11 12.08 -4.46 -19.85
CA ARG A 11 13.21 -3.62 -20.29
C ARG A 11 12.83 -2.14 -20.41
N GLN A 12 11.57 -1.84 -20.69
CA GLN A 12 11.06 -0.46 -20.74
C GLN A 12 11.05 0.20 -19.36
N VAL A 13 10.75 -0.55 -18.28
CA VAL A 13 10.78 -0.02 -16.91
C VAL A 13 12.19 0.44 -16.53
N PHE A 14 13.20 -0.31 -16.93
CA PHE A 14 14.60 0.03 -16.63
C PHE A 14 15.20 1.05 -17.62
N ALA A 15 14.63 1.22 -18.79
CA ALA A 15 15.10 2.16 -19.80
C ALA A 15 14.73 3.62 -19.45
N ASP A 16 13.59 3.84 -18.79
CA ASP A 16 13.15 5.17 -18.38
C ASP A 16 13.38 5.39 -16.88
N LYS A 17 14.32 6.28 -16.58
CA LYS A 17 14.71 6.63 -15.21
C LYS A 17 13.55 7.16 -14.36
N LYS A 18 12.63 7.91 -14.98
CA LYS A 18 11.45 8.44 -14.30
C LYS A 18 10.51 7.32 -13.89
N THR A 19 10.21 6.41 -14.79
CA THR A 19 9.36 5.23 -14.56
C THR A 19 9.94 4.34 -13.47
N MET A 20 11.24 4.10 -13.51
CA MET A 20 11.96 3.33 -12.49
C MET A 20 11.81 3.95 -11.10
N ILE A 21 12.09 5.27 -10.98
CA ILE A 21 11.95 5.97 -9.68
C ILE A 21 10.51 5.93 -9.18
N CYS A 22 9.53 6.13 -10.05
CA CYS A 22 8.12 6.05 -9.67
C CYS A 22 7.75 4.65 -9.16
N CYS A 23 8.22 3.57 -9.80
CA CYS A 23 7.99 2.19 -9.32
C CYS A 23 8.68 1.93 -7.97
N MET A 24 9.87 2.48 -7.74
CA MET A 24 10.54 2.39 -6.44
C MET A 24 9.76 3.13 -5.36
N VAL A 25 9.32 4.36 -5.64
CA VAL A 25 8.56 5.18 -4.68
C VAL A 25 7.22 4.54 -4.38
N SER A 26 6.49 4.06 -5.40
CA SER A 26 5.21 3.38 -5.18
C SER A 26 5.37 2.09 -4.38
N GLY A 27 6.41 1.30 -4.63
CA GLY A 27 6.74 0.12 -3.84
C GLY A 27 6.99 0.44 -2.36
N VAL A 28 7.76 1.49 -2.08
CA VAL A 28 8.00 1.96 -0.69
C VAL A 28 6.70 2.43 -0.03
N LEU A 29 5.88 3.20 -0.74
CA LEU A 29 4.60 3.69 -0.21
C LEU A 29 3.65 2.54 0.15
N VAL A 30 3.57 1.50 -0.68
CA VAL A 30 2.79 0.29 -0.39
C VAL A 30 3.36 -0.43 0.83
N CYS A 31 4.67 -0.57 0.94
CA CYS A 31 5.29 -1.18 2.12
C CYS A 31 5.01 -0.41 3.41
N VAL A 32 5.06 0.92 3.37
CA VAL A 32 4.69 1.77 4.51
C VAL A 32 3.23 1.57 4.87
N ASN A 33 2.35 1.60 3.87
CA ASN A 33 0.91 1.40 4.05
C ASN A 33 0.61 0.08 4.76
N TRP A 34 1.06 -1.04 4.20
CA TRP A 34 0.86 -2.37 4.77
C TRP A 34 1.58 -2.56 6.10
N GLY A 35 2.79 -2.02 6.25
CA GLY A 35 3.55 -2.09 7.50
C GLY A 35 2.83 -1.41 8.66
N VAL A 36 2.32 -0.20 8.44
CA VAL A 36 1.55 0.53 9.45
C VAL A 36 0.21 -0.16 9.73
N TYR A 37 -0.46 -0.67 8.71
CA TYR A 37 -1.69 -1.43 8.87
C TYR A 37 -1.50 -2.68 9.75
N ILE A 38 -0.50 -3.51 9.43
CA ILE A 38 -0.18 -4.71 10.20
C ILE A 38 0.24 -4.35 11.62
N PHE A 39 1.05 -3.30 11.79
CA PHE A 39 1.45 -2.81 13.10
C PHE A 39 0.24 -2.35 13.93
N ALA A 40 -0.69 -1.59 13.32
CA ALA A 40 -1.91 -1.13 14.00
C ALA A 40 -2.76 -2.31 14.50
N ILE A 41 -2.96 -3.33 13.68
CA ILE A 41 -3.72 -4.52 14.07
C ILE A 41 -3.03 -5.29 15.21
N ASN A 42 -1.72 -5.53 15.10
CA ASN A 42 -0.97 -6.30 16.11
C ASN A 42 -0.82 -5.54 17.43
N SER A 43 -0.87 -4.21 17.39
CA SER A 43 -0.82 -3.34 18.58
C SER A 43 -2.19 -3.09 19.21
N GLY A 44 -3.26 -3.75 18.73
CA GLY A 44 -4.62 -3.57 19.24
C GLY A 44 -5.34 -2.31 18.74
N HIS A 45 -4.74 -1.53 17.82
CA HIS A 45 -5.31 -0.32 17.22
C HIS A 45 -6.15 -0.62 15.98
N VAL A 46 -7.01 -1.63 16.09
CA VAL A 46 -7.86 -2.12 14.98
C VAL A 46 -8.78 -1.03 14.43
N LEU A 47 -9.26 -0.14 15.30
CA LEU A 47 -10.09 1.00 14.89
C LEU A 47 -9.32 1.97 14.00
N ASP A 48 -8.07 2.28 14.34
CA ASP A 48 -7.21 3.14 13.50
C ASP A 48 -6.97 2.52 12.13
N ALA A 49 -6.69 1.22 12.08
CA ALA A 49 -6.54 0.50 10.81
C ALA A 49 -7.80 0.59 9.94
N SER A 50 -8.98 0.41 10.55
CA SER A 50 -10.27 0.52 9.85
C SER A 50 -10.55 1.95 9.39
N LEU A 51 -10.25 2.95 10.23
CA LEU A 51 -10.42 4.37 9.89
C LEU A 51 -9.54 4.81 8.72
N GLY A 52 -8.37 4.19 8.53
CA GLY A 52 -7.50 4.45 7.39
C GLY A 52 -8.24 4.30 6.06
N TYR A 53 -9.06 3.27 5.90
CA TYR A 53 -9.87 3.06 4.69
C TYR A 53 -10.97 4.09 4.50
N PHE A 54 -11.50 4.68 5.58
CA PHE A 54 -12.47 5.78 5.47
C PHE A 54 -11.80 7.12 5.16
N LEU A 55 -10.53 7.30 5.56
CA LEU A 55 -9.74 8.49 5.21
C LEU A 55 -9.21 8.45 3.78
N GLU A 56 -9.00 7.25 3.21
CA GLU A 56 -8.46 7.05 1.87
C GLU A 56 -9.22 7.83 0.79
N PRO A 57 -10.56 7.73 0.64
CA PRO A 57 -11.29 8.50 -0.36
C PRO A 57 -11.12 10.00 -0.21
N ILE A 58 -10.99 10.51 1.02
CA ILE A 58 -10.78 11.93 1.30
C ILE A 58 -9.42 12.37 0.74
N PHE A 59 -8.36 11.64 1.07
CA PHE A 59 -7.00 11.99 0.64
C PHE A 59 -6.80 11.77 -0.86
N VAL A 60 -7.32 10.68 -1.43
CA VAL A 60 -7.28 10.44 -2.88
C VAL A 60 -7.97 11.56 -3.64
N THR A 61 -9.16 11.96 -3.19
CA THR A 61 -9.90 13.07 -3.79
C THR A 61 -9.16 14.40 -3.63
N ALA A 62 -8.62 14.68 -2.45
CA ALA A 62 -7.85 15.89 -2.22
C ALA A 62 -6.64 15.96 -3.15
N ILE A 63 -5.86 14.88 -3.25
CA ILE A 63 -4.70 14.82 -4.16
C ILE A 63 -5.14 14.95 -5.63
N GLY A 64 -6.23 14.30 -6.04
CA GLY A 64 -6.79 14.40 -7.38
C GLY A 64 -7.13 15.83 -7.76
N VAL A 65 -7.81 16.54 -6.87
CA VAL A 65 -8.22 17.93 -7.09
C VAL A 65 -7.03 18.90 -7.02
N PHE A 66 -6.21 18.82 -5.97
CA PHE A 66 -5.16 19.81 -5.73
C PHE A 66 -3.93 19.60 -6.60
N LEU A 67 -3.52 18.33 -6.83
CA LEU A 67 -2.30 18.03 -7.58
C LEU A 67 -2.57 17.85 -9.08
N PHE A 68 -3.66 17.19 -9.43
CA PHE A 68 -3.99 16.88 -10.83
C PHE A 68 -5.06 17.81 -11.42
N HIS A 69 -5.62 18.75 -10.64
CA HIS A 69 -6.66 19.68 -11.05
C HIS A 69 -7.90 18.98 -11.64
N GLU A 70 -8.23 17.81 -11.09
CA GLU A 70 -9.35 17.01 -11.57
C GLU A 70 -10.69 17.58 -11.13
N LYS A 71 -11.67 17.46 -12.01
CA LYS A 71 -13.06 17.78 -11.65
C LYS A 71 -13.69 16.58 -10.97
N MET A 72 -14.10 16.76 -9.73
CA MET A 72 -14.82 15.72 -8.98
C MET A 72 -16.18 15.43 -9.62
N SER A 73 -16.46 14.17 -9.83
CA SER A 73 -17.82 13.69 -10.12
C SER A 73 -18.72 13.87 -8.90
N ARG A 74 -20.04 13.90 -9.11
CA ARG A 74 -21.00 14.01 -7.99
C ARG A 74 -20.89 12.84 -7.01
N LEU A 75 -20.58 11.65 -7.53
CA LEU A 75 -20.42 10.45 -6.70
C LEU A 75 -19.18 10.56 -5.81
N GLU A 76 -18.05 11.02 -6.33
CA GLU A 76 -16.81 11.24 -5.55
C GLU A 76 -17.02 12.29 -4.46
N GLN A 77 -17.75 13.39 -4.77
CA GLN A 77 -18.11 14.40 -3.78
C GLN A 77 -18.95 13.82 -2.63
N MET A 78 -19.94 13.00 -2.94
CA MET A 78 -20.78 12.35 -1.94
C MET A 78 -19.95 11.36 -1.09
N THR A 79 -19.09 10.56 -1.71
CA THR A 79 -18.22 9.62 -1.00
C THR A 79 -17.28 10.35 -0.04
N ALA A 80 -16.63 11.42 -0.49
CA ALA A 80 -15.77 12.25 0.35
C ALA A 80 -16.56 12.89 1.51
N LEU A 81 -17.77 13.41 1.25
CA LEU A 81 -18.63 14.00 2.27
C LEU A 81 -19.02 12.97 3.34
N PHE A 82 -19.49 11.79 2.95
CA PHE A 82 -19.85 10.75 3.91
C PHE A 82 -18.62 10.26 4.70
N SER A 83 -17.47 10.16 4.07
CA SER A 83 -16.21 9.81 4.76
C SER A 83 -15.83 10.87 5.79
N ILE A 84 -15.92 12.17 5.46
CA ILE A 84 -15.65 13.28 6.39
C ILE A 84 -16.61 13.23 7.60
N ILE A 85 -17.90 13.03 7.35
CA ILE A 85 -18.91 12.95 8.42
C ILE A 85 -18.62 11.74 9.31
N GLY A 86 -18.35 10.56 8.75
CA GLY A 86 -18.08 9.34 9.49
C GLY A 86 -16.81 9.45 10.35
N VAL A 87 -15.72 9.93 9.77
CA VAL A 87 -14.45 10.14 10.49
C VAL A 87 -14.61 11.22 11.55
N GLY A 88 -15.26 12.34 11.24
CA GLY A 88 -15.52 13.43 12.18
C GLY A 88 -16.34 12.97 13.38
N TYR A 89 -17.38 12.16 13.17
CA TYR A 89 -18.16 11.56 14.24
C TYR A 89 -17.30 10.67 15.14
N LEU A 90 -16.49 9.78 14.55
CA LEU A 90 -15.64 8.88 15.33
C LEU A 90 -14.56 9.64 16.11
N MET A 91 -13.91 10.64 15.51
CA MET A 91 -12.97 11.51 16.25
C MET A 91 -13.62 12.24 17.41
N GLY A 92 -14.87 12.69 17.24
CA GLY A 92 -15.64 13.32 18.31
C GLY A 92 -15.97 12.38 19.48
N VAL A 93 -16.32 11.13 19.17
CA VAL A 93 -16.64 10.09 20.15
C VAL A 93 -15.39 9.62 20.91
N TYR A 94 -14.33 9.30 20.18
CA TYR A 94 -13.11 8.74 20.79
C TYR A 94 -12.15 9.79 21.32
N ARG A 95 -12.33 11.06 20.98
CA ARG A 95 -11.47 12.20 21.38
C ARG A 95 -9.97 11.98 21.10
N MET A 96 -9.66 11.21 20.09
CA MET A 96 -8.29 10.89 19.69
C MET A 96 -8.12 11.19 18.19
N VAL A 97 -6.93 11.67 17.83
CA VAL A 97 -6.54 11.82 16.42
C VAL A 97 -5.96 10.48 15.96
N PRO A 98 -6.57 9.82 14.96
CA PRO A 98 -6.13 8.51 14.52
C PRO A 98 -4.88 8.64 13.62
N VAL A 99 -3.71 8.80 14.23
CA VAL A 99 -2.45 9.04 13.48
C VAL A 99 -2.13 7.90 12.53
N MET A 100 -2.32 6.65 12.97
CA MET A 100 -2.08 5.48 12.10
C MET A 100 -3.01 5.46 10.91
N ALA A 101 -4.29 5.79 11.11
CA ALA A 101 -5.27 5.93 10.03
C ALA A 101 -4.86 7.01 9.02
N MET A 102 -4.35 8.15 9.49
CA MET A 102 -3.85 9.21 8.61
C MET A 102 -2.67 8.74 7.76
N VAL A 103 -1.72 8.01 8.36
CA VAL A 103 -0.57 7.46 7.62
C VAL A 103 -1.01 6.44 6.59
N ILE A 104 -1.94 5.54 6.94
CA ILE A 104 -2.50 4.54 6.02
C ILE A 104 -3.19 5.23 4.85
N GLY A 105 -4.11 6.15 5.11
CA GLY A 105 -4.85 6.85 4.06
C GLY A 105 -3.97 7.73 3.17
N LEU A 106 -3.03 8.48 3.75
CA LEU A 106 -2.10 9.33 2.99
C LEU A 106 -1.13 8.52 2.14
N SER A 107 -0.51 7.47 2.71
CA SER A 107 0.42 6.63 1.95
C SER A 107 -0.25 5.98 0.74
N PHE A 108 -1.49 5.53 0.88
CA PHE A 108 -2.25 4.98 -0.22
C PHE A 108 -2.63 6.04 -1.27
N ALA A 109 -3.04 7.22 -0.83
CA ALA A 109 -3.37 8.31 -1.74
C ALA A 109 -2.15 8.78 -2.55
N PHE A 110 -0.97 8.90 -1.92
CA PHE A 110 0.28 9.18 -2.64
C PHE A 110 0.69 8.04 -3.56
N TYR A 111 0.51 6.78 -3.15
CA TYR A 111 0.73 5.62 -4.03
C TYR A 111 -0.10 5.73 -5.31
N GLY A 112 -1.41 6.02 -5.19
CA GLY A 112 -2.28 6.24 -6.34
C GLY A 112 -1.84 7.39 -7.23
N ALA A 113 -1.39 8.51 -6.63
CA ALA A 113 -0.89 9.67 -7.35
C ALA A 113 0.40 9.34 -8.14
N VAL A 114 1.34 8.62 -7.55
CA VAL A 114 2.56 8.18 -8.24
C VAL A 114 2.23 7.24 -9.38
N LYS A 115 1.35 6.27 -9.16
CA LYS A 115 0.89 5.35 -10.22
C LYS A 115 0.22 6.07 -11.39
N LYS A 116 -0.56 7.09 -11.12
CA LYS A 116 -1.21 7.90 -12.15
C LYS A 116 -0.21 8.66 -13.03
N SER A 117 0.96 8.98 -12.48
CA SER A 117 2.04 9.67 -13.21
C SER A 117 2.82 8.77 -14.17
N VAL A 118 2.57 7.45 -14.14
CA VAL A 118 3.29 6.46 -14.94
C VAL A 118 2.31 5.72 -15.85
N HIS A 119 2.59 5.72 -17.15
CA HIS A 119 1.76 5.05 -18.16
C HIS A 119 2.23 3.58 -18.36
N LEU A 120 2.23 2.80 -17.29
CA LEU A 120 2.51 1.37 -17.35
C LEU A 120 1.22 0.56 -17.21
N ASP A 121 1.21 -0.61 -17.86
CA ASP A 121 0.21 -1.63 -17.58
C ASP A 121 0.23 -2.03 -16.10
N ALA A 122 -0.95 -2.22 -15.49
CA ALA A 122 -1.09 -2.49 -14.06
C ALA A 122 -0.25 -3.70 -13.60
N GLY A 123 -0.23 -4.77 -14.40
CA GLY A 123 0.54 -5.97 -14.08
C GLY A 123 2.05 -5.74 -14.14
N LEU A 124 2.53 -4.94 -15.10
CA LEU A 124 3.94 -4.61 -15.24
C LEU A 124 4.41 -3.68 -14.11
N SER A 125 3.57 -2.69 -13.75
CA SER A 125 3.83 -1.79 -12.62
C SER A 125 3.95 -2.57 -11.31
N LEU A 126 2.98 -3.45 -11.02
CA LEU A 126 3.00 -4.27 -9.81
C LEU A 126 4.23 -5.19 -9.76
N PHE A 127 4.59 -5.81 -10.89
CA PHE A 127 5.79 -6.64 -10.97
C PHE A 127 7.06 -5.83 -10.68
N ALA A 128 7.20 -4.63 -11.27
CA ALA A 128 8.34 -3.75 -11.04
C ALA A 128 8.45 -3.32 -9.57
N GLU A 129 7.34 -2.92 -8.95
CA GLU A 129 7.27 -2.57 -7.53
C GLU A 129 7.74 -3.74 -6.65
N THR A 130 7.21 -4.93 -6.91
CA THR A 130 7.58 -6.16 -6.18
C THR A 130 9.07 -6.47 -6.36
N LEU A 131 9.59 -6.32 -7.57
CA LEU A 131 11.00 -6.59 -7.86
C LEU A 131 11.95 -5.68 -7.05
N PHE A 132 11.59 -4.39 -6.89
CA PHE A 132 12.39 -3.45 -6.09
C PHE A 132 12.26 -3.68 -4.58
N VAL A 133 11.08 -4.07 -4.12
CA VAL A 133 10.82 -4.29 -2.69
C VAL A 133 11.35 -5.65 -2.19
N THR A 134 11.30 -6.69 -3.02
CA THR A 134 11.71 -8.05 -2.66
C THR A 134 13.11 -8.14 -2.06
N PRO A 135 14.17 -7.52 -2.60
CA PRO A 135 15.50 -7.59 -2.01
C PRO A 135 15.55 -7.00 -0.59
N ILE A 136 14.85 -5.89 -0.38
CA ILE A 136 14.78 -5.22 0.93
C ILE A 136 14.01 -6.09 1.93
N ALA A 137 12.88 -6.65 1.50
CA ALA A 137 12.08 -7.56 2.31
C ALA A 137 12.86 -8.82 2.69
N LEU A 138 13.60 -9.41 1.76
CA LEU A 138 14.46 -10.57 2.02
C LEU A 138 15.57 -10.24 3.03
N LEU A 139 16.24 -9.11 2.87
CA LEU A 139 17.26 -8.67 3.82
C LEU A 139 16.67 -8.47 5.22
N PHE A 140 15.48 -7.87 5.30
CA PHE A 140 14.77 -7.70 6.58
C PHE A 140 14.39 -9.06 7.21
N CYS A 141 13.88 -10.00 6.43
CA CYS A 141 13.54 -11.33 6.91
C CYS A 141 14.78 -12.08 7.44
N VAL A 142 15.88 -12.06 6.69
CA VAL A 142 17.15 -12.68 7.12
C VAL A 142 17.67 -12.03 8.41
N TYR A 143 17.66 -10.69 8.47
CA TYR A 143 18.08 -9.95 9.66
C TYR A 143 17.21 -10.30 10.89
N SER A 144 15.88 -10.36 10.71
CA SER A 144 14.93 -10.70 11.77
C SER A 144 15.16 -12.13 12.29
N GLU A 145 15.40 -13.06 11.37
CA GLU A 145 15.69 -14.48 11.73
C GLU A 145 17.00 -14.60 12.50
N MET A 146 18.05 -13.91 12.07
CA MET A 146 19.36 -13.91 12.74
C MET A 146 19.29 -13.34 14.17
N ASN A 147 18.38 -12.39 14.43
CA ASN A 147 18.19 -11.80 15.77
C ASN A 147 17.17 -12.57 16.63
N GLY A 148 16.69 -13.74 16.19
CA GLY A 148 15.74 -14.56 16.94
C GLY A 148 14.31 -14.01 17.00
N HIS A 149 13.99 -13.00 16.18
CA HIS A 149 12.63 -12.42 16.06
C HIS A 149 11.87 -12.97 14.85
N GLY A 150 12.49 -13.88 14.11
CA GLY A 150 11.90 -14.50 12.94
C GLY A 150 10.88 -15.57 13.29
N SER A 151 9.95 -15.81 12.38
CA SER A 151 8.89 -16.81 12.53
C SER A 151 9.22 -18.14 11.87
N LEU A 152 10.29 -18.21 11.06
CA LEU A 152 10.63 -19.43 10.30
C LEU A 152 11.04 -20.58 11.21
N GLY A 153 11.72 -20.30 12.33
CA GLY A 153 12.12 -21.30 13.31
C GLY A 153 10.98 -21.80 14.22
N VAL A 154 9.85 -21.10 14.26
CA VAL A 154 8.69 -21.43 15.11
C VAL A 154 7.65 -22.27 14.36
N LEU A 155 7.68 -22.21 13.03
CA LEU A 155 6.70 -22.90 12.19
C LEU A 155 7.11 -24.35 11.94
N HIS A 156 6.23 -25.28 12.28
CA HIS A 156 6.45 -26.72 12.10
C HIS A 156 5.43 -27.33 11.12
N GLY A 157 5.92 -28.18 10.20
CA GLY A 157 5.07 -29.01 9.36
C GLY A 157 4.18 -28.24 8.38
N MET A 158 2.87 -28.48 8.44
CA MET A 158 1.89 -27.94 7.49
C MET A 158 1.72 -26.42 7.55
N GLN A 159 2.14 -25.76 8.63
CA GLN A 159 2.09 -24.31 8.78
C GLN A 159 3.01 -23.59 7.76
N PHE A 160 4.07 -24.25 7.30
CA PHE A 160 4.96 -23.71 6.26
C PHE A 160 4.25 -23.48 4.93
N LEU A 161 3.17 -24.23 4.64
CA LEU A 161 2.35 -24.09 3.43
C LEU A 161 1.47 -22.83 3.46
N LEU A 162 1.24 -22.22 4.62
CA LEU A 162 0.44 -21.01 4.73
C LEU A 162 1.08 -19.82 4.02
N PHE A 163 2.43 -19.74 3.96
CA PHE A 163 3.13 -18.65 3.28
C PHE A 163 2.87 -18.63 1.76
N PRO A 164 3.15 -19.73 1.02
CA PRO A 164 2.86 -19.74 -0.40
C PRO A 164 1.35 -19.66 -0.69
N MET A 165 0.48 -20.24 0.16
CA MET A 165 -0.96 -20.10 0.02
C MET A 165 -1.43 -18.65 0.21
N ALA A 166 -0.90 -17.92 1.18
CA ALA A 166 -1.19 -16.50 1.34
C ALA A 166 -0.82 -15.70 0.09
N GLY A 167 0.34 -15.97 -0.51
CA GLY A 167 0.77 -15.31 -1.75
C GLY A 167 -0.04 -15.67 -2.99
N VAL A 168 -0.76 -16.80 -2.99
CA VAL A 168 -1.64 -17.22 -4.10
C VAL A 168 -3.05 -16.64 -3.95
N ILE A 169 -3.51 -16.44 -2.71
CA ILE A 169 -4.88 -15.96 -2.40
C ILE A 169 -4.95 -14.43 -2.46
N THR A 170 -3.85 -13.73 -2.21
CA THR A 170 -3.76 -12.27 -2.24
C THR A 170 -3.47 -11.76 -3.65
#